data_54eeaf48a58e042b9a470731c94fbcb7
#
_entry.id   54eeaf48a58e042b9a470731c94fbcb7
#
_cell.length_a   1.000
_cell.length_b   1.000
_cell.length_c   1.000
_cell.angle_alpha   90.00
_cell.angle_beta   90.00
_cell.angle_gamma   90.00
#
_symmetry.space_group_name_H-M   'P 1'
#
loop_
_entity.id
_entity.type
_entity.pdbx_description
1 polymer ?
#
loop_
_entity_poly.entity_id
_entity_poly.type
_entity_poly.pdbx_seq_one_letter_code
_entity_poly.pdbx_strand_id
1 'polypeptide(L)'
;MSNSEKPYICEYCGSGFTREKTLAVHMCQPKRRFLQRSEKRVQLGLIAFNKFYKLSAGSKRDKTHDEFDKSPYYNAFVKFGSFVSNVKPLYPEKYIDHVVTSGVKLDHWCREEMYEQYAINLIKKEGVETALERSVMTMMEWAD
;
A
#
# COMPACT_ATOMS: atom_id res chain seq x y z
N MET A 1 -12.17 -22.61 26.64
CA MET A 1 -10.89 -23.17 27.09
C MET A 1 -10.18 -22.17 27.97
N SER A 2 -9.70 -22.63 29.11
CA SER A 2 -8.91 -21.82 29.99
C SER A 2 -7.52 -21.58 29.43
N ASN A 3 -7.07 -20.32 29.41
CA ASN A 3 -5.73 -19.95 28.95
C ASN A 3 -4.63 -20.55 29.85
N SER A 4 -4.98 -21.12 31.02
CA SER A 4 -4.04 -21.75 31.96
C SER A 4 -3.34 -22.99 31.37
N GLU A 5 -3.95 -23.66 30.38
CA GLU A 5 -3.37 -24.80 29.71
C GLU A 5 -2.42 -24.42 28.57
N LYS A 6 -2.51 -23.18 28.09
CA LYS A 6 -1.70 -22.65 26.99
C LYS A 6 -1.14 -21.28 27.39
N PRO A 7 -0.05 -21.28 28.18
CA PRO A 7 0.49 -20.05 28.75
C PRO A 7 1.16 -19.12 27.74
N TYR A 8 1.52 -19.62 26.56
CA TYR A 8 2.23 -18.86 25.55
C TYR A 8 1.22 -18.37 24.51
N ILE A 9 0.88 -17.08 24.57
CA ILE A 9 -0.16 -16.49 23.74
C ILE A 9 0.48 -15.54 22.72
N CYS A 10 0.06 -15.67 21.45
CA CYS A 10 0.49 -14.74 20.42
C CYS A 10 -0.19 -13.38 20.63
N GLU A 11 0.60 -12.34 20.80
CA GLU A 11 0.10 -10.97 20.99
C GLU A 11 -0.62 -10.42 19.78
N TYR A 12 -0.40 -11.01 18.59
CA TYR A 12 -0.99 -10.52 17.35
C TYR A 12 -2.33 -11.17 17.02
N CYS A 13 -2.48 -12.48 17.23
CA CYS A 13 -3.70 -13.21 16.88
C CYS A 13 -4.44 -13.81 18.05
N GLY A 14 -3.85 -13.81 19.25
CA GLY A 14 -4.48 -14.34 20.45
C GLY A 14 -4.44 -15.84 20.59
N SER A 15 -3.84 -16.58 19.63
CA SER A 15 -3.74 -18.04 19.72
C SER A 15 -2.79 -18.46 20.84
N GLY A 16 -3.16 -19.51 21.59
CA GLY A 16 -2.37 -20.02 22.70
C GLY A 16 -1.57 -21.26 22.30
N PHE A 17 -0.39 -21.42 22.92
CA PHE A 17 0.52 -22.54 22.70
C PHE A 17 1.01 -23.11 24.01
N THR A 18 1.28 -24.41 24.04
CA THR A 18 1.79 -25.10 25.23
C THR A 18 3.29 -24.98 25.38
N ARG A 19 4.00 -24.67 24.30
CA ARG A 19 5.46 -24.55 24.27
C ARG A 19 5.90 -23.19 23.78
N GLU A 20 6.86 -22.60 24.48
CA GLU A 20 7.45 -21.30 24.09
C GLU A 20 8.05 -21.37 22.67
N LYS A 21 8.74 -22.47 22.36
CA LYS A 21 9.38 -22.67 21.07
C LYS A 21 8.37 -22.64 19.91
N THR A 22 7.18 -23.21 20.13
CA THR A 22 6.11 -23.18 19.11
C THR A 22 5.63 -21.75 18.87
N LEU A 23 5.45 -20.98 19.95
CA LEU A 23 5.09 -19.57 19.83
C LEU A 23 6.17 -18.76 19.10
N ALA A 24 7.45 -19.02 19.39
CA ALA A 24 8.56 -18.28 18.80
C ALA A 24 8.62 -18.41 17.28
N VAL A 25 8.27 -19.59 16.73
CA VAL A 25 8.27 -19.82 15.28
C VAL A 25 6.90 -19.59 14.63
N HIS A 26 5.88 -19.31 15.44
CA HIS A 26 4.52 -19.08 14.95
C HIS A 26 4.46 -17.82 14.06
N MET A 27 3.87 -17.96 12.88
CA MET A 27 3.69 -16.85 11.95
C MET A 27 2.23 -16.82 11.47
N CYS A 28 1.41 -15.98 12.09
CA CYS A 28 0.04 -15.73 11.68
C CYS A 28 -0.04 -14.52 10.75
N GLN A 29 -1.18 -14.34 10.10
CA GLN A 29 -1.40 -13.20 9.23
C GLN A 29 -1.23 -11.86 9.94
N PRO A 30 -1.84 -11.61 11.13
CA PRO A 30 -1.63 -10.34 11.84
C PRO A 30 -0.16 -10.07 12.17
N LYS A 31 0.59 -11.08 12.61
CA LYS A 31 2.02 -10.92 12.90
C LYS A 31 2.81 -10.59 11.66
N ARG A 32 2.55 -11.29 10.55
CA ARG A 32 3.23 -11.05 9.27
C ARG A 32 2.99 -9.62 8.80
N ARG A 33 1.75 -9.15 8.83
CA ARG A 33 1.40 -7.80 8.42
C ARG A 33 2.07 -6.75 9.30
N PHE A 34 2.12 -6.99 10.61
CA PHE A 34 2.83 -6.10 11.53
C PHE A 34 4.32 -5.99 11.18
N LEU A 35 5.00 -7.12 10.93
CA LEU A 35 6.42 -7.13 10.60
C LEU A 35 6.72 -6.49 9.24
N GLN A 36 5.76 -6.44 8.34
CA GLN A 36 5.91 -5.87 7.00
C GLN A 36 5.58 -4.39 6.91
N ARG A 37 5.20 -3.75 8.02
CA ARG A 37 4.78 -2.33 8.02
C ARG A 37 5.79 -1.38 7.42
N SER A 38 7.08 -1.66 7.56
CA SER A 38 8.15 -0.80 7.07
C SER A 38 8.42 -0.95 5.57
N GLU A 39 7.89 -1.97 4.92
CA GLU A 39 8.09 -2.17 3.49
C GLU A 39 7.40 -1.06 2.69
N LYS A 40 8.07 -0.58 1.64
CA LYS A 40 7.57 0.53 0.82
C LYS A 40 6.20 0.25 0.22
N ARG A 41 5.95 -0.96 -0.25
CA ARG A 41 4.64 -1.37 -0.80
C ARG A 41 3.52 -1.22 0.23
N VAL A 42 3.81 -1.52 1.49
CA VAL A 42 2.82 -1.41 2.57
C VAL A 42 2.57 0.06 2.91
N GLN A 43 3.60 0.87 2.96
CA GLN A 43 3.49 2.30 3.22
C GLN A 43 2.68 3.00 2.13
N LEU A 44 2.96 2.70 0.87
CA LEU A 44 2.21 3.23 -0.26
C LEU A 44 0.76 2.73 -0.26
N GLY A 45 0.56 1.46 0.11
CA GLY A 45 -0.77 0.89 0.27
C GLY A 45 -1.58 1.61 1.34
N LEU A 46 -0.95 1.96 2.46
CA LEU A 46 -1.61 2.71 3.53
C LEU A 46 -2.01 4.12 3.07
N ILE A 47 -1.15 4.78 2.30
CA ILE A 47 -1.46 6.11 1.73
C ILE A 47 -2.71 6.01 0.86
N ALA A 48 -2.77 5.03 -0.03
CA ALA A 48 -3.91 4.81 -0.91
C ALA A 48 -5.18 4.45 -0.11
N PHE A 49 -5.04 3.63 0.92
CA PHE A 49 -6.13 3.25 1.82
C PHE A 49 -6.74 4.48 2.50
N ASN A 50 -5.90 5.37 3.02
CA ASN A 50 -6.34 6.60 3.66
C ASN A 50 -7.06 7.53 2.67
N LYS A 51 -6.49 7.73 1.50
CA LYS A 51 -7.10 8.57 0.46
C LYS A 51 -8.45 8.02 0.00
N PHE A 52 -8.54 6.72 -0.17
CA PHE A 52 -9.78 6.04 -0.56
C PHE A 52 -10.88 6.24 0.46
N TYR A 53 -10.57 6.04 1.75
CA TYR A 53 -11.59 6.18 2.81
C TYR A 53 -11.97 7.63 3.08
N LYS A 54 -11.05 8.57 2.90
CA LYS A 54 -11.39 10.01 3.00
C LYS A 54 -12.35 10.41 1.89
N LEU A 55 -12.15 9.89 0.69
CA LEU A 55 -13.00 10.22 -0.44
C LEU A 55 -14.35 9.49 -0.39
N SER A 56 -14.34 8.19 -0.14
CA SER A 56 -15.54 7.35 -0.25
C SER A 56 -16.41 7.36 1.00
N ALA A 57 -15.81 7.42 2.19
CA ALA A 57 -16.52 7.36 3.46
C ALA A 57 -16.51 8.67 4.25
N GLY A 58 -15.86 9.73 3.72
CA GLY A 58 -15.77 11.02 4.39
C GLY A 58 -14.96 11.00 5.68
N SER A 59 -14.03 10.06 5.81
CA SER A 59 -13.17 9.97 7.00
C SER A 59 -12.35 11.23 7.18
N LYS A 60 -12.39 11.82 8.38
CA LYS A 60 -11.69 13.08 8.69
C LYS A 60 -10.28 12.87 9.22
N ARG A 61 -9.98 11.69 9.76
CA ARG A 61 -8.66 11.36 10.29
C ARG A 61 -8.00 10.28 9.48
N ASP A 62 -6.68 10.21 9.55
CA ASP A 62 -5.93 9.12 8.93
C ASP A 62 -6.15 7.83 9.70
N LYS A 63 -6.30 6.74 8.97
CA LYS A 63 -6.37 5.40 9.55
C LYS A 63 -4.97 4.93 9.91
N THR A 64 -4.88 4.18 11.01
CA THR A 64 -3.61 3.66 11.51
C THR A 64 -3.22 2.36 10.78
N HIS A 65 -1.97 1.95 10.96
CA HIS A 65 -1.52 0.63 10.50
C HIS A 65 -2.37 -0.50 11.11
N ASP A 66 -2.78 -0.37 12.37
CA ASP A 66 -3.62 -1.39 13.02
C ASP A 66 -4.96 -1.54 12.30
N GLU A 67 -5.58 -0.44 11.93
CA GLU A 67 -6.84 -0.45 11.16
C GLU A 67 -6.62 -1.02 9.77
N PHE A 68 -5.52 -0.66 9.11
CA PHE A 68 -5.17 -1.17 7.79
C PHE A 68 -4.87 -2.67 7.81
N ASP A 69 -4.10 -3.13 8.80
CA ASP A 69 -3.75 -4.55 8.96
C ASP A 69 -4.99 -5.44 9.07
N LYS A 70 -6.07 -4.91 9.64
CA LYS A 70 -7.33 -5.64 9.85
C LYS A 70 -8.31 -5.51 8.70
N SER A 71 -8.01 -4.69 7.71
CA SER A 71 -8.90 -4.45 6.58
C SER A 71 -9.00 -5.68 5.68
N PRO A 72 -10.22 -6.04 5.22
CA PRO A 72 -10.39 -7.11 4.23
C PRO A 72 -9.78 -6.75 2.87
N TYR A 73 -9.48 -5.47 2.65
CA TYR A 73 -8.88 -4.98 1.40
C TYR A 73 -7.37 -4.77 1.51
N TYR A 74 -6.75 -5.17 2.61
CA TYR A 74 -5.32 -4.99 2.85
C TYR A 74 -4.47 -5.48 1.68
N ASN A 75 -4.71 -6.71 1.22
CA ASN A 75 -3.93 -7.30 0.14
C ASN A 75 -4.05 -6.52 -1.17
N ALA A 76 -5.25 -6.02 -1.47
CA ALA A 76 -5.48 -5.23 -2.67
C ALA A 76 -4.71 -3.91 -2.64
N PHE A 77 -4.72 -3.21 -1.50
CA PHE A 77 -3.98 -1.95 -1.35
C PHE A 77 -2.46 -2.15 -1.35
N VAL A 78 -1.97 -3.23 -0.73
CA VAL A 78 -0.54 -3.57 -0.76
C VAL A 78 -0.10 -3.95 -2.16
N LYS A 79 -0.92 -4.67 -2.90
CA LYS A 79 -0.67 -5.00 -4.31
C LYS A 79 -0.56 -3.73 -5.15
N PHE A 80 -1.44 -2.76 -4.91
CA PHE A 80 -1.37 -1.45 -5.56
C PHE A 80 -0.08 -0.71 -5.16
N GLY A 81 0.30 -0.75 -3.88
CA GLY A 81 1.55 -0.17 -3.40
C GLY A 81 2.77 -0.78 -4.10
N SER A 82 2.78 -2.09 -4.32
CA SER A 82 3.80 -2.78 -5.10
C SER A 82 3.84 -2.27 -6.54
N PHE A 83 2.68 -2.12 -7.16
CA PHE A 83 2.57 -1.60 -8.52
C PHE A 83 3.15 -0.19 -8.63
N VAL A 84 2.78 0.70 -7.71
CA VAL A 84 3.30 2.07 -7.67
C VAL A 84 4.82 2.07 -7.50
N SER A 85 5.33 1.20 -6.62
CA SER A 85 6.76 1.06 -6.39
C SER A 85 7.51 0.58 -7.64
N ASN A 86 6.88 -0.28 -8.46
CA ASN A 86 7.48 -0.83 -9.68
C ASN A 86 7.46 0.16 -10.84
N VAL A 87 6.36 0.90 -11.04
CA VAL A 87 6.28 1.89 -12.13
C VAL A 87 7.03 3.17 -11.81
N LYS A 88 7.34 3.41 -10.53
CA LYS A 88 8.14 4.55 -10.05
C LYS A 88 7.67 5.89 -10.62
N PRO A 89 6.43 6.30 -10.36
CA PRO A 89 5.97 7.61 -10.82
C PRO A 89 6.81 8.71 -10.18
N LEU A 90 6.98 9.82 -10.89
CA LEU A 90 7.78 10.94 -10.41
C LEU A 90 7.22 11.52 -9.10
N TYR A 91 5.89 11.58 -9.00
CA TYR A 91 5.18 12.04 -7.80
C TYR A 91 4.22 10.94 -7.33
N PRO A 92 4.70 9.97 -6.51
CA PRO A 92 3.88 8.81 -6.13
C PRO A 92 2.55 9.16 -5.50
N GLU A 93 2.53 10.14 -4.59
CA GLU A 93 1.29 10.53 -3.91
C GLU A 93 0.28 11.17 -4.87
N LYS A 94 0.76 11.96 -5.82
CA LYS A 94 -0.11 12.56 -6.84
C LYS A 94 -0.70 11.49 -7.76
N TYR A 95 0.08 10.48 -8.10
CA TYR A 95 -0.40 9.34 -8.87
C TYR A 95 -1.46 8.56 -8.11
N ILE A 96 -1.22 8.30 -6.83
CA ILE A 96 -2.19 7.63 -5.96
C ILE A 96 -3.49 8.43 -5.90
N ASP A 97 -3.41 9.76 -5.72
CA ASP A 97 -4.58 10.64 -5.75
C ASP A 97 -5.35 10.51 -7.07
N HIS A 98 -4.65 10.51 -8.17
CA HIS A 98 -5.25 10.38 -9.51
C HIS A 98 -6.05 9.07 -9.62
N VAL A 99 -5.46 7.95 -9.21
CA VAL A 99 -6.12 6.64 -9.28
C VAL A 99 -7.34 6.58 -8.35
N VAL A 100 -7.18 7.03 -7.11
CA VAL A 100 -8.26 7.00 -6.12
C VAL A 100 -9.44 7.87 -6.56
N THR A 101 -9.16 9.04 -7.14
CA THR A 101 -10.22 9.96 -7.57
C THR A 101 -10.82 9.63 -8.93
N SER A 102 -10.22 8.69 -9.67
CA SER A 102 -10.67 8.33 -11.03
C SER A 102 -12.04 7.64 -11.07
N GLY A 103 -12.48 7.08 -9.93
CA GLY A 103 -13.73 6.30 -9.86
C GLY A 103 -13.59 4.88 -10.38
N VAL A 104 -12.39 4.45 -10.76
CA VAL A 104 -12.12 3.10 -11.23
C VAL A 104 -12.15 2.14 -10.04
N LYS A 105 -12.64 0.92 -10.25
CA LYS A 105 -12.70 -0.10 -9.20
C LYS A 105 -11.29 -0.51 -8.75
N LEU A 106 -11.16 -0.84 -7.46
CA LEU A 106 -9.89 -1.20 -6.82
C LEU A 106 -9.14 -2.32 -7.56
N ASP A 107 -9.84 -3.32 -8.07
CA ASP A 107 -9.21 -4.43 -8.79
C ASP A 107 -8.62 -4.01 -10.15
N HIS A 108 -8.91 -2.80 -10.62
CA HIS A 108 -8.35 -2.25 -11.86
C HIS A 108 -7.19 -1.27 -11.64
N TRP A 109 -6.87 -0.97 -10.40
CA TRP A 109 -5.84 0.04 -10.07
C TRP A 109 -4.43 -0.37 -10.49
N CYS A 110 -4.15 -1.67 -10.60
CA CYS A 110 -2.83 -2.18 -10.97
C CYS A 110 -2.64 -2.39 -12.48
N ARG A 111 -3.50 -1.79 -13.29
CA ARG A 111 -3.38 -1.88 -14.76
C ARG A 111 -2.42 -0.83 -15.29
N GLU A 112 -1.56 -1.24 -16.21
CA GLU A 112 -0.61 -0.32 -16.84
C GLU A 112 -1.28 0.85 -17.56
N GLU A 113 -2.47 0.64 -18.11
CA GLU A 113 -3.25 1.67 -18.77
C GLU A 113 -3.56 2.84 -17.84
N MET A 114 -3.77 2.58 -16.55
CA MET A 114 -3.99 3.63 -15.55
C MET A 114 -2.77 4.55 -15.43
N TYR A 115 -1.57 3.97 -15.38
CA TYR A 115 -0.33 4.74 -15.31
C TYR A 115 -0.06 5.50 -16.61
N GLU A 116 -0.24 4.85 -17.76
CA GLU A 116 -0.05 5.46 -19.06
C GLU A 116 -0.97 6.67 -19.24
N GLN A 117 -2.23 6.54 -18.87
CA GLN A 117 -3.20 7.62 -18.94
C GLN A 117 -2.78 8.81 -18.06
N TYR A 118 -2.31 8.53 -16.84
CA TYR A 118 -1.80 9.56 -15.95
C TYR A 118 -0.60 10.28 -16.55
N ALA A 119 0.36 9.53 -17.08
CA ALA A 119 1.57 10.09 -17.68
C ALA A 119 1.26 10.97 -18.89
N ILE A 120 0.33 10.54 -19.74
CA ILE A 120 -0.12 11.32 -20.91
C ILE A 120 -0.77 12.62 -20.46
N ASN A 121 -1.67 12.56 -19.47
CA ASN A 121 -2.35 13.75 -18.95
C ASN A 121 -1.38 14.72 -18.32
N LEU A 122 -0.37 14.21 -17.63
CA LEU A 122 0.65 15.03 -16.97
C LEU A 122 1.47 15.80 -18.01
N ILE A 123 1.87 15.13 -19.09
CA ILE A 123 2.60 15.75 -20.22
C ILE A 123 1.76 16.85 -20.88
N LYS A 124 0.47 16.62 -21.07
CA LYS A 124 -0.45 17.59 -21.67
C LYS A 124 -0.64 18.83 -20.82
N LYS A 125 -0.61 18.69 -19.49
CA LYS A 125 -0.80 19.80 -18.54
C LYS A 125 0.44 20.66 -18.37
N GLU A 126 1.62 20.11 -18.65
CA GLU A 126 2.89 20.81 -18.49
C GLU A 126 3.36 21.36 -19.83
N GLY A 127 4.18 22.42 -19.77
CA GLY A 127 4.87 22.91 -20.95
C GLY A 127 5.84 21.86 -21.50
N VAL A 128 6.10 21.91 -22.80
CA VAL A 128 6.96 20.96 -23.50
C VAL A 128 8.35 20.87 -22.84
N GLU A 129 8.92 22.00 -22.42
CA GLU A 129 10.23 22.04 -21.76
C GLU A 129 10.25 21.27 -20.46
N THR A 130 9.24 21.45 -19.61
CA THR A 130 9.14 20.75 -18.34
C THR A 130 8.98 19.24 -18.55
N ALA A 131 8.17 18.84 -19.52
CA ALA A 131 7.98 17.44 -19.87
C ALA A 131 9.28 16.81 -20.38
N LEU A 132 10.04 17.52 -21.19
CA LEU A 132 11.34 17.06 -21.69
C LEU A 132 12.35 16.89 -20.57
N GLU A 133 12.46 17.86 -19.68
CA GLU A 133 13.35 17.78 -18.52
C GLU A 133 13.05 16.56 -17.66
N ARG A 134 11.76 16.30 -17.41
CA ARG A 134 11.33 15.14 -16.65
C ARG A 134 11.71 13.84 -17.35
N SER A 135 11.50 13.76 -18.66
CA SER A 135 11.85 12.57 -19.46
C SER A 135 13.33 12.27 -19.40
N VAL A 136 14.17 13.31 -19.51
CA VAL A 136 15.61 13.18 -19.40
C VAL A 136 16.01 12.66 -18.02
N MET A 137 15.45 13.23 -16.95
CA MET A 137 15.74 12.78 -15.58
C MET A 137 15.35 11.33 -15.39
N THR A 138 14.18 10.92 -15.88
CA THR A 138 13.70 9.54 -15.77
C THR A 138 14.64 8.58 -16.51
N MET A 139 15.08 8.95 -17.71
CA MET A 139 16.04 8.15 -18.47
C MET A 139 17.38 8.02 -17.74
N MET A 140 17.85 9.09 -17.12
CA MET A 140 19.09 9.07 -16.33
C MET A 140 18.99 8.13 -15.14
N GLU A 141 17.86 8.12 -14.45
CA GLU A 141 17.60 7.20 -13.32
C GLU A 141 17.59 5.73 -13.79
N TRP A 142 17.06 5.48 -14.98
CA TRP A 142 17.00 4.12 -15.52
C TRP A 142 18.36 3.64 -16.06
N ALA A 143 19.23 4.55 -16.45
CA ALA A 143 20.56 4.24 -16.95
C ALA A 143 21.52 3.83 -15.84
N ASP A 144 21.29 4.29 -14.62
CA ASP A 144 22.08 3.95 -13.45
C ASP A 144 21.61 2.61 -12.83
#